data_1a21ad352add840bc63f98da8b842761
#
_entry.id   1a21ad352add840bc63f98da8b842761
#
_cell.length_a   1.000
_cell.length_b   1.000
_cell.length_c   1.000
_cell.angle_alpha   90.00
_cell.angle_beta   90.00
_cell.angle_gamma   90.00
#
_symmetry.space_group_name_H-M   'P 1'
#
loop_
_entity.id
_entity.type
_entity.pdbx_description
1 polymer ?
#
loop_
_entity_poly.entity_id
_entity_poly.type
_entity_poly.pdbx_seq_one_letter_code
_entity_poly.pdbx_strand_id
1 'polypeptide(L)'
;MGLDIVAYSRLIKEPAPEAKEVMEKLLTPMGKEVITVHESDDNPWGFDLESGAWLSTEETVEHHFRAGSYSGYNQFRNMLSNALLGVPADYVWEDESSFEGKPGYEMVNFSDCQGVISWSIAEKLYNDLVGNRIKFVEYVGSIYGADNDETEHLTYVYDNFITAFELAKNNGVVVYC
;
A
#
# COMPACT_ATOMS: atom_id res chain seq x y z
N MET A 1 13.27 -7.99 -12.03
CA MET A 1 12.98 -7.30 -10.76
C MET A 1 11.47 -7.33 -10.55
N GLY A 2 11.01 -7.37 -9.34
CA GLY A 2 9.59 -7.39 -8.99
C GLY A 2 9.31 -6.39 -7.88
N LEU A 3 8.04 -6.03 -7.74
CA LEU A 3 7.57 -5.13 -6.71
C LEU A 3 7.22 -5.95 -5.47
N ASP A 4 7.96 -5.76 -4.40
CA ASP A 4 7.69 -6.32 -3.10
C ASP A 4 6.96 -5.27 -2.25
N ILE A 5 5.93 -5.71 -1.53
CA ILE A 5 5.10 -4.87 -0.68
C ILE A 5 5.25 -5.34 0.75
N VAL A 6 5.51 -4.39 1.64
CA VAL A 6 5.60 -4.65 3.07
C VAL A 6 4.66 -3.72 3.81
N ALA A 7 3.75 -4.28 4.58
CA ALA A 7 2.87 -3.52 5.45
C ALA A 7 3.29 -3.70 6.91
N TYR A 8 3.24 -2.61 7.65
CA TYR A 8 3.54 -2.57 9.07
C TYR A 8 2.37 -1.94 9.82
N SER A 9 2.11 -2.43 11.04
CA SER A 9 1.22 -1.79 12.01
C SER A 9 1.99 -1.30 13.23
N ARG A 10 1.43 -0.34 13.98
CA ARG A 10 1.93 0.10 15.30
C ARG A 10 3.39 0.54 15.30
N LEU A 11 3.75 1.31 14.29
CA LEU A 11 5.08 1.93 14.24
C LEU A 11 5.18 3.08 15.24
N ILE A 12 6.39 3.34 15.71
CA ILE A 12 6.71 4.52 16.51
C ILE A 12 7.74 5.39 15.78
N LYS A 13 7.55 6.70 15.83
CA LYS A 13 8.55 7.62 15.31
C LYS A 13 9.82 7.56 16.16
N GLU A 14 10.98 7.50 15.51
CA GLU A 14 12.27 7.58 16.22
C GLU A 14 12.32 8.91 16.98
N PRO A 15 12.60 8.89 18.30
CA PRO A 15 12.67 10.10 19.08
C PRO A 15 13.83 10.98 18.64
N ALA A 16 13.72 12.27 18.94
CA ALA A 16 14.82 13.20 18.75
C ALA A 16 16.10 12.68 19.43
N PRO A 17 17.31 13.05 18.94
CA PRO A 17 18.58 12.51 19.43
C PRO A 17 18.77 12.56 20.94
N GLU A 18 18.18 13.55 21.61
CA GLU A 18 18.23 13.73 23.06
C GLU A 18 17.46 12.65 23.86
N ALA A 19 16.44 12.04 23.24
CA ALA A 19 15.65 10.95 23.83
C ALA A 19 16.15 9.55 23.39
N LYS A 20 17.07 9.48 22.45
CA LYS A 20 17.57 8.24 21.84
C LYS A 20 18.25 7.33 22.87
N GLU A 21 19.05 7.91 23.80
CA GLU A 21 19.77 7.17 24.83
C GLU A 21 18.83 6.48 25.86
N VAL A 22 17.64 7.04 26.06
CA VAL A 22 16.62 6.47 26.94
C VAL A 22 15.88 5.33 26.24
N MET A 23 15.61 5.46 24.95
CA MET A 23 14.89 4.45 24.17
C MET A 23 15.78 3.27 23.79
N GLU A 24 17.07 3.45 23.53
CA GLU A 24 18.01 2.34 23.30
C GLU A 24 18.05 1.35 24.48
N LYS A 25 17.74 1.81 25.69
CA LYS A 25 17.65 0.96 26.89
C LYS A 25 16.30 0.23 27.02
N LEU A 26 15.25 0.73 26.38
CA LEU A 26 13.89 0.17 26.45
C LEU A 26 13.58 -0.77 25.28
N LEU A 27 14.35 -0.69 24.21
CA LEU A 27 14.13 -1.45 22.99
C LEU A 27 15.16 -2.59 22.93
N THR A 28 14.71 -3.81 23.09
CA THR A 28 15.53 -5.04 23.02
C THR A 28 16.29 -5.14 21.68
N PRO A 29 17.49 -5.77 21.66
CA PRO A 29 18.40 -5.77 20.51
C PRO A 29 18.03 -6.70 19.36
N MET A 30 16.79 -7.14 19.23
CA MET A 30 16.38 -7.98 18.10
C MET A 30 15.82 -7.09 16.96
N GLY A 31 16.61 -7.01 15.88
CA GLY A 31 16.24 -6.71 14.51
C GLY A 31 15.14 -5.65 14.31
N LYS A 32 15.38 -4.41 14.76
CA LYS A 32 14.47 -3.32 14.45
C LYS A 32 14.55 -2.98 12.98
N GLU A 33 13.42 -3.02 12.31
CA GLU A 33 13.32 -2.48 10.98
C GLU A 33 13.12 -0.97 11.08
N VAL A 34 13.92 -0.24 10.33
CA VAL A 34 13.86 1.23 10.25
C VAL A 34 13.24 1.60 8.91
N ILE A 35 12.06 2.20 8.97
CA ILE A 35 11.38 2.71 7.80
C ILE A 35 11.68 4.21 7.72
N THR A 36 12.41 4.62 6.68
CA THR A 36 12.73 6.03 6.48
C THR A 36 11.67 6.66 5.58
N VAL A 37 10.98 7.68 6.11
CA VAL A 37 10.04 8.50 5.37
C VAL A 37 10.74 9.78 4.96
N HIS A 38 10.80 10.02 3.67
CA HIS A 38 11.36 11.24 3.10
C HIS A 38 10.27 12.26 2.81
N GLU A 39 10.52 13.53 3.12
CA GLU A 39 9.74 14.62 2.55
C GLU A 39 10.08 14.69 1.06
N SER A 40 9.17 14.29 0.22
CA SER A 40 9.30 14.47 -1.23
C SER A 40 7.94 14.67 -1.85
N ASP A 41 7.92 15.48 -2.90
CA ASP A 41 6.74 15.67 -3.76
C ASP A 41 6.35 14.36 -4.46
N ASP A 42 7.25 13.37 -4.46
CA ASP A 42 7.06 12.05 -5.07
C ASP A 42 6.32 11.06 -4.15
N ASN A 43 5.99 11.46 -2.92
CA ASN A 43 5.29 10.61 -1.95
C ASN A 43 3.99 11.26 -1.43
N PRO A 44 3.00 11.52 -2.31
CA PRO A 44 1.79 12.29 -1.97
C PRO A 44 0.90 11.59 -0.92
N TRP A 45 1.04 10.27 -0.73
CA TRP A 45 0.22 9.49 0.18
C TRP A 45 0.86 9.21 1.53
N GLY A 46 2.03 9.83 1.79
CA GLY A 46 2.74 9.74 3.06
C GLY A 46 2.51 10.94 4.00
N PHE A 47 1.57 11.83 3.71
CA PHE A 47 1.43 13.12 4.37
C PHE A 47 1.09 13.07 5.87
N ASP A 48 0.50 11.98 6.38
CA ASP A 48 0.28 11.77 7.82
C ASP A 48 1.56 11.41 8.57
N LEU A 49 2.59 10.99 7.83
CA LEU A 49 3.86 10.61 8.39
C LEU A 49 4.77 11.83 8.39
N GLU A 50 5.15 12.29 9.56
CA GLU A 50 6.27 13.23 9.64
C GLU A 50 7.52 12.56 9.06
N SER A 51 8.30 13.33 8.28
CA SER A 51 9.59 12.84 7.78
C SER A 51 10.49 12.37 8.92
N GLY A 52 11.29 11.36 8.66
CA GLY A 52 12.23 10.78 9.61
C GLY A 52 12.18 9.26 9.64
N ALA A 53 12.77 8.70 10.66
CA ALA A 53 12.81 7.27 10.87
C ALA A 53 11.63 6.81 11.74
N TRP A 54 11.00 5.74 11.31
CA TRP A 54 9.94 5.04 12.02
C TRP A 54 10.42 3.64 12.35
N LEU A 55 10.16 3.19 13.57
CA LEU A 55 10.71 1.95 14.11
C LEU A 55 9.63 0.93 14.35
N SER A 56 9.92 -0.33 14.01
CA SER A 56 9.13 -1.47 14.47
C SER A 56 9.38 -1.71 15.97
N THR A 57 8.38 -2.29 16.64
CA THR A 57 8.41 -2.67 18.05
C THR A 57 8.03 -4.14 18.19
N GLU A 58 8.05 -4.68 19.42
CA GLU A 58 7.54 -6.03 19.68
C GLU A 58 6.03 -6.18 19.40
N GLU A 59 5.29 -5.06 19.32
CA GLU A 59 3.85 -5.05 18.99
C GLU A 59 3.59 -4.84 17.51
N THR A 60 4.62 -4.55 16.71
CA THR A 60 4.49 -4.37 15.26
C THR A 60 4.15 -5.71 14.61
N VAL A 61 3.12 -5.70 13.80
CA VAL A 61 2.77 -6.83 12.93
C VAL A 61 3.14 -6.47 11.51
N GLU A 62 3.74 -7.42 10.81
CA GLU A 62 4.19 -7.26 9.44
C GLU A 62 3.43 -8.19 8.50
N HIS A 63 3.23 -7.73 7.26
CA HIS A 63 2.70 -8.53 6.17
C HIS A 63 3.50 -8.27 4.91
N HIS A 64 4.06 -9.33 4.33
CA HIS A 64 4.90 -9.27 3.14
C HIS A 64 4.24 -10.04 2.01
N PHE A 65 4.21 -9.45 0.82
CA PHE A 65 3.81 -10.17 -0.38
C PHE A 65 4.46 -9.54 -1.62
N ARG A 66 4.48 -10.30 -2.70
CA ARG A 66 4.95 -9.83 -3.99
C ARG A 66 3.76 -9.49 -4.88
N ALA A 67 3.66 -8.23 -5.28
CA ALA A 67 2.61 -7.76 -6.18
C ALA A 67 2.87 -8.11 -7.67
N GLY A 68 4.00 -8.77 -7.96
CA GLY A 68 4.39 -9.21 -9.29
C GLY A 68 5.63 -8.50 -9.82
N SER A 69 5.85 -8.56 -11.14
CA SER A 69 6.79 -7.68 -11.82
C SER A 69 6.21 -6.27 -11.92
N TYR A 70 7.04 -5.26 -12.22
CA TYR A 70 6.52 -3.91 -12.47
C TYR A 70 5.43 -3.87 -13.55
N SER A 71 5.62 -4.64 -14.64
CA SER A 71 4.57 -4.77 -15.68
C SER A 71 3.32 -5.50 -15.17
N GLY A 72 3.47 -6.51 -14.31
CA GLY A 72 2.36 -7.21 -13.68
C GLY A 72 1.57 -6.30 -12.73
N TYR A 73 2.28 -5.49 -11.93
CA TYR A 73 1.63 -4.51 -11.07
C TYR A 73 0.91 -3.41 -11.87
N ASN A 74 1.50 -2.95 -12.98
CA ASN A 74 0.82 -2.02 -13.87
C ASN A 74 -0.45 -2.62 -14.50
N GLN A 75 -0.41 -3.91 -14.87
CA GLN A 75 -1.60 -4.64 -15.30
C GLN A 75 -2.64 -4.71 -14.18
N PHE A 76 -2.23 -5.03 -12.96
CA PHE A 76 -3.12 -5.03 -11.80
C PHE A 76 -3.77 -3.66 -11.58
N ARG A 77 -2.99 -2.55 -11.60
CA ARG A 77 -3.53 -1.18 -11.48
C ARG A 77 -4.55 -0.87 -12.59
N ASN A 78 -4.28 -1.31 -13.82
CA ASN A 78 -5.21 -1.13 -14.93
C ASN A 78 -6.51 -1.92 -14.73
N MET A 79 -6.44 -3.16 -14.23
CA MET A 79 -7.64 -3.95 -13.89
C MET A 79 -8.42 -3.30 -12.75
N LEU A 80 -7.72 -2.82 -11.72
CA LEU A 80 -8.32 -2.11 -10.60
C LEU A 80 -9.05 -0.84 -11.07
N SER A 81 -8.41 -0.01 -11.89
CA SER A 81 -8.97 1.21 -12.45
C SER A 81 -10.24 0.92 -13.27
N ASN A 82 -10.16 -0.01 -14.21
CA ASN A 82 -11.32 -0.39 -15.01
C ASN A 82 -12.47 -0.93 -14.15
N ALA A 83 -12.16 -1.78 -13.17
CA ALA A 83 -13.18 -2.35 -12.30
C ALA A 83 -13.84 -1.28 -11.41
N LEU A 84 -13.08 -0.40 -10.78
CA LEU A 84 -13.58 0.53 -9.78
C LEU A 84 -14.01 1.88 -10.37
N LEU A 85 -13.23 2.40 -11.31
CA LEU A 85 -13.41 3.74 -11.88
C LEU A 85 -14.07 3.71 -13.27
N GLY A 86 -14.09 2.56 -13.93
CA GLY A 86 -14.72 2.36 -15.26
C GLY A 86 -13.87 2.88 -16.42
N VAL A 87 -12.60 3.20 -16.19
CA VAL A 87 -11.64 3.69 -17.18
C VAL A 87 -10.28 3.03 -17.00
N PRO A 88 -9.44 2.92 -18.05
CA PRO A 88 -8.05 2.51 -17.92
C PRO A 88 -7.24 3.43 -17.01
N ALA A 89 -6.16 2.91 -16.42
CA ALA A 89 -5.31 3.67 -15.51
C ALA A 89 -4.69 4.93 -16.17
N ASP A 90 -4.36 4.86 -17.45
CA ASP A 90 -3.80 5.98 -18.20
C ASP A 90 -4.70 7.22 -18.16
N TYR A 91 -6.03 7.03 -18.23
CA TYR A 91 -7.00 8.13 -18.13
C TYR A 91 -7.01 8.78 -16.74
N VAL A 92 -6.75 7.99 -15.70
CA VAL A 92 -6.65 8.52 -14.34
C VAL A 92 -5.41 9.39 -14.20
N TRP A 93 -4.29 8.98 -14.80
CA TRP A 93 -3.03 9.74 -14.78
C TRP A 93 -3.08 11.03 -15.61
N GLU A 94 -3.90 11.05 -16.68
CA GLU A 94 -4.07 12.26 -17.52
C GLU A 94 -5.00 13.31 -16.89
N ASP A 95 -5.96 12.88 -16.06
CA ASP A 95 -6.93 13.76 -15.41
C ASP A 95 -7.18 13.36 -13.95
N GLU A 96 -6.14 13.46 -13.14
CA GLU A 96 -6.16 13.09 -11.72
C GLU A 96 -7.30 13.75 -10.94
N SER A 97 -7.55 15.03 -11.21
CA SER A 97 -8.54 15.83 -10.49
C SER A 97 -9.97 15.30 -10.62
N SER A 98 -10.29 14.62 -11.72
CA SER A 98 -11.60 14.00 -11.94
C SER A 98 -11.80 12.70 -11.18
N PHE A 99 -10.71 12.12 -10.66
CA PHE A 99 -10.71 10.83 -9.97
C PHE A 99 -10.35 10.91 -8.50
N GLU A 100 -9.80 12.02 -8.05
CA GLU A 100 -9.45 12.25 -6.66
C GLU A 100 -10.61 11.92 -5.72
N GLY A 101 -10.33 11.16 -4.66
CA GLY A 101 -11.31 10.72 -3.67
C GLY A 101 -12.23 9.58 -4.12
N LYS A 102 -12.17 9.12 -5.38
CA LYS A 102 -12.91 7.93 -5.82
C LYS A 102 -12.28 6.65 -5.27
N PRO A 103 -13.06 5.53 -5.21
CA PRO A 103 -12.55 4.27 -4.69
C PRO A 103 -11.29 3.79 -5.40
N GLY A 104 -10.23 3.50 -4.63
CA GLY A 104 -8.98 2.96 -5.14
C GLY A 104 -8.10 3.94 -5.91
N TYR A 105 -8.48 5.22 -6.03
CA TYR A 105 -7.74 6.23 -6.78
C TYR A 105 -6.28 6.32 -6.37
N GLU A 106 -6.02 6.43 -5.07
CA GLU A 106 -4.66 6.60 -4.54
C GLU A 106 -3.76 5.42 -4.91
N MET A 107 -4.30 4.21 -4.98
CA MET A 107 -3.54 3.03 -5.37
C MET A 107 -3.29 2.97 -6.88
N VAL A 108 -4.26 3.41 -7.70
CA VAL A 108 -4.08 3.52 -9.16
C VAL A 108 -3.04 4.59 -9.50
N ASN A 109 -3.02 5.70 -8.76
CA ASN A 109 -2.14 6.85 -9.00
C ASN A 109 -0.79 6.75 -8.28
N PHE A 110 -0.55 5.71 -7.46
CA PHE A 110 0.70 5.55 -6.73
C PHE A 110 1.83 5.02 -7.61
N SER A 111 3.07 5.39 -7.26
CA SER A 111 4.28 4.89 -7.95
C SER A 111 4.34 3.36 -7.95
N ASP A 112 4.92 2.78 -8.98
CA ASP A 112 5.12 1.34 -9.14
C ASP A 112 6.50 0.84 -8.70
N CYS A 113 7.34 1.71 -8.16
CA CYS A 113 8.72 1.34 -7.86
C CYS A 113 9.16 1.63 -6.42
N GLN A 114 8.62 2.65 -5.79
CA GLN A 114 8.96 2.99 -4.40
C GLN A 114 7.99 3.99 -3.80
N GLY A 115 7.90 4.00 -2.49
CA GLY A 115 7.13 4.98 -1.74
C GLY A 115 6.41 4.38 -0.55
N VAL A 116 5.67 5.21 0.16
CA VAL A 116 4.98 4.86 1.39
C VAL A 116 3.54 5.36 1.34
N ILE A 117 2.59 4.50 1.71
CA ILE A 117 1.20 4.87 1.96
C ILE A 117 0.99 4.91 3.47
N SER A 118 0.52 6.05 3.97
CA SER A 118 0.26 6.30 5.40
C SER A 118 -1.03 5.65 5.89
N TRP A 119 -1.21 5.63 7.21
CA TRP A 119 -2.37 4.97 7.83
C TRP A 119 -3.73 5.56 7.46
N SER A 120 -3.87 6.89 7.26
CA SER A 120 -5.15 7.49 6.87
C SER A 120 -5.56 7.10 5.46
N ILE A 121 -4.60 7.08 4.53
CA ILE A 121 -4.82 6.59 3.17
C ILE A 121 -5.04 5.08 3.16
N ALA A 122 -4.31 4.33 3.99
CA ALA A 122 -4.52 2.89 4.15
C ALA A 122 -5.93 2.57 4.67
N GLU A 123 -6.47 3.36 5.61
CA GLU A 123 -7.84 3.18 6.10
C GLU A 123 -8.87 3.39 4.99
N LYS A 124 -8.71 4.46 4.18
CA LYS A 124 -9.56 4.70 3.02
C LYS A 124 -9.49 3.55 2.03
N LEU A 125 -8.27 3.16 1.62
CA LEU A 125 -8.06 2.08 0.64
C LEU A 125 -8.57 0.73 1.15
N TYR A 126 -8.42 0.42 2.43
CA TYR A 126 -9.02 -0.78 3.03
C TYR A 126 -10.54 -0.80 2.81
N ASN A 127 -11.22 0.30 3.15
CA ASN A 127 -12.68 0.41 3.00
C ASN A 127 -13.09 0.32 1.52
N ASP A 128 -12.37 0.98 0.64
CA ASP A 128 -12.62 0.96 -0.80
C ASP A 128 -12.48 -0.46 -1.37
N LEU A 129 -11.40 -1.15 -1.03
CA LEU A 129 -11.13 -2.48 -1.57
C LEU A 129 -12.10 -3.53 -1.00
N VAL A 130 -12.37 -3.52 0.30
CA VAL A 130 -13.36 -4.42 0.91
C VAL A 130 -14.74 -4.22 0.28
N GLY A 131 -15.16 -2.96 0.10
CA GLY A 131 -16.46 -2.62 -0.48
C GLY A 131 -16.60 -3.00 -1.97
N ASN A 132 -15.50 -3.09 -2.70
CA ASN A 132 -15.51 -3.35 -4.15
C ASN A 132 -14.92 -4.71 -4.56
N ARG A 133 -14.60 -5.60 -3.62
CA ARG A 133 -13.97 -6.89 -3.91
C ARG A 133 -14.76 -7.72 -4.92
N ILE A 134 -16.06 -7.86 -4.72
CA ILE A 134 -16.91 -8.64 -5.63
C ILE A 134 -16.86 -8.05 -7.04
N LYS A 135 -16.99 -6.72 -7.16
CA LYS A 135 -16.95 -6.01 -8.44
C LYS A 135 -15.61 -6.23 -9.16
N PHE A 136 -14.49 -6.22 -8.43
CA PHE A 136 -13.17 -6.48 -9.01
C PHE A 136 -13.07 -7.92 -9.53
N VAL A 137 -13.42 -8.92 -8.70
CA VAL A 137 -13.33 -10.34 -9.07
C VAL A 137 -14.23 -10.66 -10.28
N GLU A 138 -15.45 -10.14 -10.30
CA GLU A 138 -16.38 -10.31 -11.44
C GLU A 138 -15.82 -9.67 -12.70
N TYR A 139 -15.24 -8.46 -12.59
CA TYR A 139 -14.63 -7.78 -13.74
C TYR A 139 -13.46 -8.59 -14.31
N VAL A 140 -12.49 -9.00 -13.47
CA VAL A 140 -11.32 -9.79 -13.92
C VAL A 140 -11.76 -11.14 -14.49
N GLY A 141 -12.71 -11.82 -13.85
CA GLY A 141 -13.30 -13.07 -14.33
C GLY A 141 -14.00 -12.92 -15.68
N SER A 142 -14.57 -11.76 -15.97
CA SER A 142 -15.19 -11.48 -17.29
C SER A 142 -14.16 -11.32 -18.41
N ILE A 143 -12.93 -10.93 -18.08
CA ILE A 143 -11.83 -10.74 -19.04
C ILE A 143 -11.08 -12.05 -19.31
N TYR A 144 -10.73 -12.79 -18.27
CA TYR A 144 -9.84 -13.95 -18.37
C TYR A 144 -10.57 -15.29 -18.21
N GLY A 145 -11.77 -15.30 -17.66
CA GLY A 145 -12.51 -16.49 -17.23
C GLY A 145 -12.41 -16.68 -15.72
N ALA A 146 -13.52 -17.12 -15.10
CA ALA A 146 -13.60 -17.22 -13.63
C ALA A 146 -12.58 -18.21 -13.02
N ASP A 147 -12.31 -19.31 -13.71
CA ASP A 147 -11.41 -20.38 -13.27
C ASP A 147 -10.02 -20.30 -13.93
N ASN A 148 -9.57 -19.09 -14.30
CA ASN A 148 -8.30 -18.88 -14.97
C ASN A 148 -7.21 -18.48 -13.96
N ASP A 149 -5.98 -18.98 -14.13
CA ASP A 149 -4.82 -18.70 -13.29
C ASP A 149 -4.57 -17.18 -13.13
N GLU A 150 -4.82 -16.38 -14.18
CA GLU A 150 -4.68 -14.92 -14.14
C GLU A 150 -5.73 -14.28 -13.23
N THR A 151 -6.97 -14.78 -13.25
CA THR A 151 -8.03 -14.33 -12.34
C THR A 151 -7.68 -14.67 -10.88
N GLU A 152 -7.18 -15.87 -10.63
CA GLU A 152 -6.71 -16.29 -9.31
C GLU A 152 -5.55 -15.41 -8.83
N HIS A 153 -4.56 -15.17 -9.69
CA HIS A 153 -3.41 -14.35 -9.37
C HIS A 153 -3.78 -12.90 -9.04
N LEU A 154 -4.59 -12.26 -9.89
CA LEU A 154 -5.02 -10.87 -9.66
C LEU A 154 -5.90 -10.74 -8.41
N THR A 155 -6.74 -11.75 -8.15
CA THR A 155 -7.55 -11.82 -6.91
C THR A 155 -6.65 -11.99 -5.69
N TYR A 156 -5.63 -12.85 -5.76
CA TYR A 156 -4.64 -13.02 -4.69
C TYR A 156 -3.92 -11.70 -4.38
N VAL A 157 -3.45 -10.97 -5.39
CA VAL A 157 -2.81 -9.65 -5.20
C VAL A 157 -3.77 -8.67 -4.55
N TYR A 158 -5.01 -8.63 -5.00
CA TYR A 158 -6.06 -7.77 -4.43
C TYR A 158 -6.30 -8.06 -2.94
N ASP A 159 -6.45 -9.33 -2.57
CA ASP A 159 -6.70 -9.75 -1.19
C ASP A 159 -5.49 -9.47 -0.27
N ASN A 160 -4.27 -9.57 -0.80
CA ASN A 160 -3.07 -9.18 -0.06
C ASN A 160 -3.01 -7.67 0.19
N PHE A 161 -3.45 -6.83 -0.74
CA PHE A 161 -3.57 -5.39 -0.50
C PHE A 161 -4.64 -5.07 0.55
N ILE A 162 -5.77 -5.77 0.58
CA ILE A 162 -6.74 -5.62 1.69
C ILE A 162 -6.06 -5.90 3.03
N THR A 163 -5.31 -7.00 3.14
CA THR A 163 -4.59 -7.35 4.37
C THR A 163 -3.54 -6.30 4.74
N ALA A 164 -2.77 -5.83 3.76
CA ALA A 164 -1.75 -4.80 3.96
C ALA A 164 -2.35 -3.50 4.50
N PHE A 165 -3.43 -3.01 3.89
CA PHE A 165 -4.10 -1.80 4.35
C PHE A 165 -4.84 -1.99 5.67
N GLU A 166 -5.36 -3.19 5.96
CA GLU A 166 -5.94 -3.50 7.27
C GLU A 166 -4.91 -3.37 8.40
N LEU A 167 -3.70 -3.82 8.17
CA LEU A 167 -2.61 -3.65 9.14
C LEU A 167 -2.19 -2.18 9.24
N ALA A 168 -1.91 -1.56 8.10
CA ALA A 168 -1.34 -0.22 8.06
C ALA A 168 -2.25 0.86 8.65
N LYS A 169 -3.58 0.74 8.57
CA LYS A 169 -4.51 1.70 9.18
C LYS A 169 -4.36 1.85 10.70
N ASN A 170 -3.66 0.93 11.37
CA ASN A 170 -3.39 0.96 12.80
C ASN A 170 -2.02 1.62 13.09
N ASN A 171 -1.87 2.89 12.78
CA ASN A 171 -0.64 3.65 12.98
C ASN A 171 0.56 2.98 12.31
N GLY A 172 0.36 2.58 11.08
CA GLY A 172 1.33 1.84 10.28
C GLY A 172 1.53 2.44 8.90
N VAL A 173 2.16 1.67 8.02
CA VAL A 173 2.47 2.07 6.65
C VAL A 173 2.43 0.88 5.71
N VAL A 174 2.22 1.14 4.42
CA VAL A 174 2.52 0.19 3.34
C VAL A 174 3.69 0.73 2.54
N VAL A 175 4.76 -0.04 2.47
CA VAL A 175 6.01 0.30 1.77
C VAL A 175 6.06 -0.46 0.46
N TYR A 176 6.39 0.24 -0.61
CA TYR A 176 6.65 -0.30 -1.94
C TYR A 176 8.17 -0.31 -2.19
N CYS A 177 8.77 -1.47 -2.53
CA CYS A 177 10.22 -1.66 -2.66
C CYS A 177 10.62 -2.72 -3.73
#